data_081bf05317400493f524acf61d432120
#
_entry.id   081bf05317400493f524acf61d432120
#
_cell.length_a   1.000
_cell.length_b   1.000
_cell.length_c   1.000
_cell.angle_alpha   90.00
_cell.angle_beta   90.00
_cell.angle_gamma   90.00
#
_symmetry.space_group_name_H-M   'P 1'
#
loop_
_entity.id
_entity.type
_entity.pdbx_description
1 polymer ?
#
loop_
_entity_poly.entity_id
_entity_poly.type
_entity_poly.pdbx_seq_one_letter_code
_entity_poly.pdbx_strand_id
1 'polypeptide(L)'
;MIENGSLWIDTKNSKTYLRENDNWEEKDFIKELIEEKIATLQYKIADARAIIELYKNWQDGSRMQQITRKKSFEKNSKILNDLEKKLLVFKKILRGYQQ
;
A
#
# COMPACT_ATOMS: atom_id res chain seq x y z
N MET A 1 -2.18 4.49 -23.74
CA MET A 1 -0.88 3.81 -23.97
C MET A 1 -0.39 3.22 -22.64
N ILE A 2 -0.04 1.95 -22.64
CA ILE A 2 0.45 1.29 -21.41
C ILE A 2 1.95 1.54 -21.29
N GLU A 3 2.37 2.08 -20.15
CA GLU A 3 3.78 2.40 -19.92
C GLU A 3 4.62 1.15 -19.63
N ASN A 4 5.89 1.19 -20.01
CA ASN A 4 6.86 0.18 -19.61
C ASN A 4 7.02 0.21 -18.08
N GLY A 5 7.20 -0.95 -17.47
CA GLY A 5 7.21 -1.10 -16.03
C GLY A 5 5.84 -1.39 -15.42
N SER A 6 4.77 -1.36 -16.23
CA SER A 6 3.42 -1.73 -15.78
C SER A 6 3.33 -3.23 -15.52
N LEU A 7 2.55 -3.61 -14.52
CA LEU A 7 2.31 -5.01 -14.16
C LEU A 7 0.92 -5.45 -14.60
N TRP A 8 0.84 -6.63 -15.19
CA TRP A 8 -0.42 -7.33 -15.43
C TRP A 8 -0.40 -8.66 -14.69
N ILE A 9 -1.41 -8.88 -13.87
CA ILE A 9 -1.49 -10.08 -13.05
C ILE A 9 -2.69 -10.90 -13.49
N ASP A 10 -2.41 -12.10 -14.00
CA ASP A 10 -3.43 -13.08 -14.36
C ASP A 10 -3.66 -14.00 -13.16
N THR A 11 -4.64 -13.64 -12.33
CA THR A 11 -4.96 -14.38 -11.11
C THR A 11 -5.54 -15.76 -11.42
N LYS A 12 -6.16 -15.93 -12.57
CA LYS A 12 -6.74 -17.22 -12.98
C LYS A 12 -5.67 -18.26 -13.23
N ASN A 13 -4.58 -17.90 -13.90
CA ASN A 13 -3.48 -18.79 -14.24
C ASN A 13 -2.26 -18.63 -13.33
N SER A 14 -2.35 -17.76 -12.32
CA SER A 14 -1.27 -17.45 -11.39
C SER A 14 0.01 -17.02 -12.11
N LYS A 15 -0.15 -16.21 -13.14
CA LYS A 15 0.95 -15.68 -13.94
C LYS A 15 1.03 -14.18 -13.81
N THR A 16 2.24 -13.66 -13.92
CA THR A 16 2.48 -12.24 -13.84
C THR A 16 3.34 -11.80 -15.01
N TYR A 17 2.99 -10.67 -15.58
CA TYR A 17 3.65 -10.11 -16.75
C TYR A 17 4.13 -8.71 -16.44
N LEU A 18 5.33 -8.41 -16.89
CA LEU A 18 5.90 -7.08 -16.81
C LEU A 18 5.97 -6.48 -18.22
N ARG A 19 5.56 -5.24 -18.36
CA ARG A 19 5.68 -4.51 -19.64
C ARG A 19 7.11 -4.03 -19.80
N GLU A 20 7.83 -4.63 -20.75
CA GLU A 20 9.20 -4.25 -21.10
C GLU A 20 9.32 -4.18 -22.62
N ASN A 21 9.99 -3.15 -23.13
CA ASN A 21 10.23 -2.98 -24.57
C ASN A 21 8.95 -3.10 -25.41
N ASP A 22 7.86 -2.50 -24.90
CA ASP A 22 6.53 -2.50 -25.50
C ASP A 22 5.87 -3.87 -25.63
N ASN A 23 6.39 -4.88 -24.92
CA ASN A 23 5.84 -6.23 -24.87
C ASN A 23 5.55 -6.66 -23.42
N TRP A 24 4.58 -7.57 -23.29
CA TRP A 24 4.31 -8.22 -22.03
C TRP A 24 5.16 -9.48 -21.91
N GLU A 25 6.02 -9.52 -20.88
CA GLU A 25 6.88 -10.66 -20.62
C GLU A 25 6.53 -11.32 -19.28
N GLU A 26 6.40 -12.64 -19.27
CA GLU A 26 6.15 -13.41 -18.05
C GLU A 26 7.39 -13.38 -17.15
N LYS A 27 7.18 -13.08 -15.85
CA LYS A 27 8.27 -12.96 -14.87
C LYS A 27 7.98 -13.78 -13.62
N ASP A 28 8.84 -14.75 -13.34
CA ASP A 28 8.68 -15.62 -12.17
C ASP A 28 9.00 -14.89 -10.85
N PHE A 29 9.90 -13.92 -10.89
CA PHE A 29 10.32 -13.19 -9.68
C PHE A 29 9.28 -12.20 -9.15
N ILE A 30 8.16 -12.04 -9.81
CA ILE A 30 7.15 -11.03 -9.44
C ILE A 30 6.46 -11.37 -8.13
N LYS A 31 6.37 -12.65 -7.77
CA LYS A 31 5.90 -13.04 -6.45
C LYS A 31 6.72 -12.37 -5.34
N GLU A 32 8.04 -12.37 -5.49
CA GLU A 32 8.96 -11.74 -4.55
C GLU A 32 8.75 -10.23 -4.50
N LEU A 33 8.54 -9.58 -5.65
CA LEU A 33 8.24 -8.15 -5.71
C LEU A 33 6.93 -7.81 -5.00
N ILE A 34 5.92 -8.65 -5.14
CA ILE A 34 4.64 -8.46 -4.44
C ILE A 34 4.84 -8.59 -2.93
N GLU A 35 5.61 -9.58 -2.49
CA GLU A 35 5.94 -9.76 -1.07
C GLU A 35 6.69 -8.55 -0.51
N GLU A 36 7.63 -7.97 -1.25
CA GLU A 36 8.32 -6.74 -0.87
C GLU A 36 7.36 -5.56 -0.75
N LYS A 37 6.43 -5.42 -1.70
CA LYS A 37 5.44 -4.34 -1.65
C LYS A 37 4.50 -4.49 -0.46
N ILE A 38 4.10 -5.71 -0.12
CA ILE A 38 3.30 -6.01 1.07
C ILE A 38 4.07 -5.58 2.32
N ALA A 39 5.35 -5.95 2.43
CA ALA A 39 6.19 -5.58 3.58
C ALA A 39 6.31 -4.05 3.69
N THR A 40 6.52 -3.35 2.59
CA THR A 40 6.60 -1.88 2.54
C THR A 40 5.28 -1.25 2.99
N LEU A 41 4.14 -1.77 2.53
CA LEU A 41 2.82 -1.27 2.92
C LEU A 41 2.55 -1.50 4.40
N GLN A 42 2.93 -2.66 4.93
CA GLN A 42 2.79 -2.96 6.36
C GLN A 42 3.60 -1.99 7.21
N TYR A 43 4.80 -1.66 6.78
CA TYR A 43 5.64 -0.67 7.45
C TYR A 43 5.01 0.72 7.45
N LYS A 44 4.50 1.17 6.29
CA LYS A 44 3.81 2.46 6.17
C LYS A 44 2.53 2.52 7.00
N ILE A 45 1.80 1.41 7.09
CA ILE A 45 0.60 1.29 7.91
C ILE A 45 0.97 1.44 9.40
N ALA A 46 2.04 0.78 9.85
CA ALA A 46 2.52 0.90 11.21
C ALA A 46 2.90 2.35 11.56
N ASP A 47 3.59 3.04 10.64
CA ASP A 47 3.93 4.45 10.80
C ASP A 47 2.69 5.33 10.91
N ALA A 48 1.72 5.15 10.02
CA ALA A 48 0.47 5.92 10.03
C ALA A 48 -0.30 5.71 11.32
N ARG A 49 -0.37 4.47 11.83
CA ARG A 49 -1.01 4.14 13.09
C ARG A 49 -0.29 4.81 14.27
N ALA A 50 1.04 4.82 14.27
CA ALA A 50 1.82 5.47 15.31
C ALA A 50 1.56 6.97 15.36
N ILE A 51 1.48 7.62 14.20
CA ILE A 51 1.17 9.05 14.10
C ILE A 51 -0.25 9.33 14.61
N ILE A 52 -1.22 8.51 14.26
CA ILE A 52 -2.62 8.64 14.70
C ILE A 52 -2.69 8.51 16.23
N GLU A 53 -2.00 7.53 16.81
CA GLU A 53 -1.94 7.35 18.27
C GLU A 53 -1.32 8.55 18.97
N LEU A 54 -0.25 9.11 18.39
CA LEU A 54 0.40 10.29 18.92
C LEU A 54 -0.59 11.48 19.01
N TYR A 55 -1.30 11.76 17.93
CA TYR A 55 -2.27 12.85 17.88
C TYR A 55 -3.50 12.59 18.75
N LYS A 56 -3.95 11.33 18.82
CA LYS A 56 -5.09 10.94 19.63
C LYS A 56 -4.84 11.19 21.12
N ASN A 57 -3.61 10.93 21.58
CA ASN A 57 -3.24 11.04 22.98
C ASN A 57 -2.73 12.45 23.37
N TRP A 58 -2.59 13.33 22.41
CA TRP A 58 -2.13 14.69 22.67
C TRP A 58 -3.29 15.55 23.17
N GLN A 59 -3.24 15.89 24.45
CA GLN A 59 -4.32 16.62 25.11
C GLN A 59 -4.03 18.09 25.36
N ASP A 60 -2.77 18.51 25.32
CA ASP A 60 -2.36 19.88 25.60
C ASP A 60 -2.09 20.66 24.31
N GLY A 61 -2.31 21.97 24.37
CA GLY A 61 -1.97 22.86 23.27
C GLY A 61 -2.92 24.04 23.11
N SER A 62 -2.49 25.05 22.38
CA SER A 62 -3.30 26.21 22.02
C SER A 62 -4.43 25.79 21.07
N ARG A 63 -5.42 26.68 20.87
CA ARG A 63 -6.50 26.45 19.93
C ARG A 63 -5.99 26.15 18.52
N MET A 64 -4.94 26.86 18.07
CA MET A 64 -4.31 26.62 16.77
C MET A 64 -3.69 25.23 16.68
N GLN A 65 -3.00 24.80 17.74
CA GLN A 65 -2.42 23.47 17.80
C GLN A 65 -3.48 22.37 17.76
N GLN A 66 -4.60 22.59 18.44
CA GLN A 66 -5.72 21.64 18.41
C GLN A 66 -6.33 21.50 17.02
N ILE A 67 -6.48 22.61 16.29
CA ILE A 67 -6.99 22.60 14.91
C ILE A 67 -6.00 21.85 14.00
N THR A 68 -4.71 22.15 14.10
CA THR A 68 -3.67 21.46 13.32
C THR A 68 -3.65 19.97 13.60
N ARG A 69 -3.74 19.60 14.87
CA ARG A 69 -3.81 18.19 15.29
C ARG A 69 -4.99 17.47 14.67
N LYS A 70 -6.18 18.07 14.72
CA LYS A 70 -7.39 17.49 14.15
C LYS A 70 -7.23 17.25 12.63
N LYS A 71 -6.69 18.23 11.91
CA LYS A 71 -6.45 18.12 10.46
C LYS A 71 -5.45 17.00 10.16
N SER A 72 -4.38 16.91 10.93
CA SER A 72 -3.36 15.87 10.78
C SER A 72 -3.94 14.49 11.08
N PHE A 73 -4.77 14.38 12.10
CA PHE A 73 -5.46 13.13 12.45
C PHE A 73 -6.35 12.66 11.29
N GLU A 74 -7.17 13.55 10.74
CA GLU A 74 -8.07 13.24 9.63
C GLU A 74 -7.29 12.83 8.38
N LYS A 75 -6.21 13.56 8.05
CA LYS A 75 -5.34 13.25 6.91
C LYS A 75 -4.70 11.88 7.05
N ASN A 76 -4.12 11.59 8.21
CA ASN A 76 -3.44 10.31 8.43
C ASN A 76 -4.42 9.14 8.51
N SER A 77 -5.63 9.35 9.02
CA SER A 77 -6.68 8.34 9.02
C SER A 77 -7.09 7.95 7.60
N LYS A 78 -7.18 8.92 6.69
CA LYS A 78 -7.48 8.67 5.28
C LYS A 78 -6.33 7.92 4.61
N ILE A 79 -5.09 8.33 4.86
CA ILE A 79 -3.89 7.65 4.35
C ILE A 79 -3.86 6.20 4.80
N LEU A 80 -4.12 5.96 6.08
CA LEU A 80 -4.15 4.61 6.66
C LEU A 80 -5.20 3.74 5.97
N ASN A 81 -6.40 4.26 5.78
CA ASN A 81 -7.49 3.54 5.11
C ASN A 81 -7.10 3.16 3.68
N ASP A 82 -6.49 4.07 2.93
CA ASP A 82 -6.04 3.81 1.56
C ASP A 82 -4.93 2.76 1.52
N LEU A 83 -3.97 2.82 2.46
CA LEU A 83 -2.89 1.83 2.56
C LEU A 83 -3.44 0.44 2.90
N GLU A 84 -4.40 0.35 3.81
CA GLU A 84 -5.03 -0.92 4.18
C GLU A 84 -5.76 -1.55 3.00
N LYS A 85 -6.45 -0.75 2.19
CA LYS A 85 -7.11 -1.22 0.97
C LYS A 85 -6.11 -1.78 -0.04
N LYS A 86 -5.00 -1.07 -0.25
CA LYS A 86 -3.92 -1.54 -1.14
C LYS A 86 -3.32 -2.85 -0.63
N LEU A 87 -3.09 -2.94 0.68
CA LEU A 87 -2.55 -4.16 1.28
C LEU A 87 -3.46 -5.36 1.03
N LEU A 88 -4.77 -5.19 1.19
CA LEU A 88 -5.74 -6.27 0.92
C LEU A 88 -5.67 -6.73 -0.54
N VAL A 89 -5.53 -5.81 -1.48
CA VAL A 89 -5.41 -6.15 -2.90
C VAL A 89 -4.15 -6.99 -3.15
N PHE A 90 -3.00 -6.56 -2.63
CA PHE A 90 -1.75 -7.30 -2.81
C PHE A 90 -1.76 -8.66 -2.13
N LYS A 91 -2.35 -8.78 -0.94
CA LYS A 91 -2.51 -10.07 -0.27
C LYS A 91 -3.39 -11.03 -1.06
N LYS A 92 -4.45 -10.51 -1.67
CA LYS A 92 -5.34 -11.31 -2.51
C LYS A 92 -4.62 -11.83 -3.75
N ILE A 93 -3.80 -10.98 -4.37
CA ILE A 93 -2.96 -11.36 -5.51
C ILE A 93 -1.97 -12.45 -5.11
N LEU A 94 -1.31 -12.28 -3.97
CA LEU A 94 -0.33 -13.25 -3.47
C LEU A 94 -0.96 -14.62 -3.22
N ARG A 95 -2.19 -14.67 -2.71
CA ARG A 95 -2.92 -15.93 -2.52
C ARG A 95 -3.12 -16.68 -3.84
N GLY A 96 -3.35 -15.94 -4.92
CA GLY A 96 -3.46 -16.53 -6.25
C GLY A 96 -2.21 -17.28 -6.70
N TYR A 97 -1.03 -16.85 -6.25
CA TYR A 97 0.23 -17.53 -6.54
C TYR A 97 0.48 -18.77 -5.71
N GLN A 98 -0.14 -18.85 -4.54
CA GLN A 98 0.10 -19.94 -3.59
C GLN A 98 -0.81 -21.15 -3.84
N GLN A 99 -1.76 -21.00 -4.71
CA GLN A 99 -2.63 -22.08 -5.16
C GLN A 99 -2.01 -22.75 -6.40
#